data_0a527b6366338fcc7b89c82f1bab66c4
#
_entry.id   0a527b6366338fcc7b89c82f1bab66c4
#
_cell.length_a   1.000
_cell.length_b   1.000
_cell.length_c   1.000
_cell.angle_alpha   90.00
_cell.angle_beta   90.00
_cell.angle_gamma   90.00
#
_symmetry.space_group_name_H-M   'P 1'
#
loop_
_entity.id
_entity.type
_entity.pdbx_description
1 polymer ?
#
loop_
_entity_poly.entity_id
_entity_poly.type
_entity_poly.pdbx_seq_one_letter_code
_entity_poly.pdbx_strand_id
1 'polypeptide(L)'
;SSGIISLPEDVLFDLGSSTLKQVAQPKLIEVAEKLGTVLPCFIANQRTKQVCKNNPYGHEIETIFIEGHTDNVPMLRDGGNTKLSLDRAISVSNALVQGTPLKNYRNDQDLPLFSYSAYADSRPIKGVAPSDGRNRRVDLRIVLTYRPHDEADLLERMGKHLSR
;
A
#
# COMPACT_ATOMS: atom_id res chain seq x y z
N SER A 1 -5.66 -4.63 -13.75
CA SER A 1 -6.04 -4.60 -12.33
C SER A 1 -5.01 -3.77 -11.59
N SER A 2 -5.43 -2.74 -10.89
CA SER A 2 -4.54 -2.01 -9.99
C SER A 2 -4.19 -2.95 -8.84
N GLY A 3 -2.91 -3.15 -8.52
CA GLY A 3 -2.47 -3.92 -7.35
C GLY A 3 -2.78 -3.17 -6.03
N ILE A 4 -4.06 -2.83 -5.81
CA ILE A 4 -4.53 -2.04 -4.68
C ILE A 4 -5.57 -2.85 -3.89
N ILE A 5 -5.37 -2.93 -2.57
CA ILE A 5 -6.33 -3.45 -1.61
C ILE A 5 -6.79 -2.26 -0.76
N SER A 6 -8.09 -1.92 -0.83
CA SER A 6 -8.64 -0.79 -0.10
C SER A 6 -9.29 -1.21 1.21
N LEU A 7 -8.97 -0.48 2.27
CA LEU A 7 -9.51 -0.63 3.61
C LEU A 7 -10.38 0.61 3.92
N PRO A 8 -11.71 0.48 3.99
CA PRO A 8 -12.61 1.62 4.26
C PRO A 8 -12.39 2.24 5.64
N GLU A 9 -12.52 3.58 5.74
CA GLU A 9 -12.33 4.32 6.98
C GLU A 9 -13.27 3.87 8.09
N ASP A 10 -14.55 3.70 7.77
CA ASP A 10 -15.61 3.37 8.75
C ASP A 10 -15.36 2.04 9.47
N VAL A 11 -14.60 1.14 8.87
CA VAL A 11 -14.12 -0.10 9.50
C VAL A 11 -12.96 0.15 10.47
N LEU A 12 -12.09 1.11 10.16
CA LEU A 12 -10.82 1.33 10.85
C LEU A 12 -10.89 2.40 11.92
N PHE A 13 -11.57 3.52 11.63
CA PHE A 13 -11.53 4.74 12.43
C PHE A 13 -12.91 5.35 12.65
N ASP A 14 -13.05 6.13 13.72
CA ASP A 14 -14.16 7.07 13.82
C ASP A 14 -13.90 8.30 12.96
N LEU A 15 -14.97 9.02 12.60
CA LEU A 15 -14.89 10.21 11.76
C LEU A 15 -13.90 11.23 12.34
N GLY A 16 -12.96 11.67 11.52
CA GLY A 16 -11.92 12.62 11.93
C GLY A 16 -10.86 12.07 12.89
N SER A 17 -10.91 10.79 13.23
CA SER A 17 -9.92 10.14 14.10
C SER A 17 -8.86 9.38 13.29
N SER A 18 -7.66 9.28 13.86
CA SER A 18 -6.59 8.38 13.43
C SER A 18 -6.28 7.26 14.43
N THR A 19 -7.06 7.19 15.52
CA THR A 19 -6.98 6.08 16.48
C THR A 19 -7.82 4.93 15.97
N LEU A 20 -7.22 3.74 15.84
CA LEU A 20 -7.93 2.53 15.40
C LEU A 20 -9.02 2.15 16.39
N LYS A 21 -10.19 1.79 15.84
CA LYS A 21 -11.26 1.17 16.62
C LYS A 21 -10.80 -0.16 17.21
N GLN A 22 -11.36 -0.56 18.36
CA GLN A 22 -11.06 -1.87 18.96
C GLN A 22 -11.32 -3.03 18.00
N VAL A 23 -12.38 -2.94 17.20
CA VAL A 23 -12.75 -3.95 16.20
C VAL A 23 -11.86 -3.98 14.97
N ALA A 24 -11.09 -2.92 14.73
CA ALA A 24 -10.20 -2.83 13.56
C ALA A 24 -8.92 -3.66 13.73
N GLN A 25 -8.39 -3.73 14.94
CA GLN A 25 -7.12 -4.39 15.21
C GLN A 25 -7.14 -5.90 14.86
N PRO A 26 -8.11 -6.71 15.30
CA PRO A 26 -8.19 -8.11 14.89
C PRO A 26 -8.40 -8.29 13.38
N LYS A 27 -9.13 -7.38 12.72
CA LYS A 27 -9.28 -7.40 11.26
C LYS A 27 -7.97 -7.15 10.52
N LEU A 28 -7.15 -6.22 11.00
CA LEU A 28 -5.82 -5.97 10.43
C LEU A 28 -4.87 -7.15 10.65
N ILE A 29 -4.96 -7.84 11.77
CA ILE A 29 -4.21 -9.08 12.02
C ILE A 29 -4.65 -10.17 11.02
N GLU A 30 -5.94 -10.35 10.80
CA GLU A 30 -6.46 -11.28 9.78
C GLU A 30 -5.96 -10.94 8.37
N VAL A 31 -5.91 -9.66 8.01
CA VAL A 31 -5.32 -9.20 6.74
C VAL A 31 -3.83 -9.54 6.69
N ALA A 32 -3.09 -9.33 7.79
CA ALA A 32 -1.67 -9.67 7.86
C ALA A 32 -1.42 -11.18 7.68
N GLU A 33 -2.25 -12.02 8.29
CA GLU A 33 -2.17 -13.48 8.14
C GLU A 33 -2.40 -13.90 6.68
N LYS A 34 -3.43 -13.34 6.02
CA LYS A 34 -3.69 -13.60 4.59
C LYS A 34 -2.54 -13.13 3.71
N LEU A 35 -1.99 -11.94 3.97
CA LEU A 35 -0.80 -11.46 3.26
C LEU A 35 0.39 -12.39 3.51
N GLY A 36 0.57 -12.88 4.73
CA GLY A 36 1.62 -13.84 5.09
C GLY A 36 1.54 -15.17 4.33
N THR A 37 0.37 -15.57 3.84
CA THR A 37 0.22 -16.77 2.99
C THR A 37 0.51 -16.52 1.52
N VAL A 38 0.33 -15.30 1.04
CA VAL A 38 0.46 -14.95 -0.40
C VAL A 38 1.81 -14.33 -0.72
N LEU A 39 2.25 -13.36 0.08
CA LEU A 39 3.44 -12.55 -0.20
C LEU A 39 4.76 -13.33 -0.30
N PRO A 40 5.01 -14.43 0.46
CA PRO A 40 6.30 -15.13 0.39
C PRO A 40 6.71 -15.55 -1.02
N CYS A 41 5.75 -15.85 -1.89
CA CYS A 41 6.03 -16.20 -3.28
C CYS A 41 6.50 -15.02 -4.15
N PHE A 42 6.29 -13.80 -3.68
CA PHE A 42 6.64 -12.56 -4.38
C PHE A 42 7.81 -11.82 -3.73
N ILE A 43 8.47 -12.42 -2.74
CA ILE A 43 9.56 -11.82 -1.98
C ILE A 43 10.82 -12.65 -2.18
N ALA A 44 11.90 -12.00 -2.64
CA ALA A 44 13.13 -12.67 -3.03
C ALA A 44 13.70 -13.61 -1.94
N ASN A 45 13.75 -13.16 -0.68
CA ASN A 45 14.31 -13.94 0.44
C ASN A 45 13.37 -15.00 1.04
N GLN A 46 12.10 -15.07 0.59
CA GLN A 46 11.11 -16.02 1.07
C GLN A 46 10.75 -17.09 0.02
N ARG A 47 10.90 -16.77 -1.26
CA ARG A 47 10.44 -17.59 -2.39
C ARG A 47 11.08 -18.97 -2.47
N THR A 48 12.31 -19.14 -2.02
CA THR A 48 13.06 -20.40 -2.04
C THR A 48 12.49 -21.47 -1.12
N LYS A 49 11.57 -21.11 -0.22
CA LYS A 49 11.01 -21.99 0.81
C LYS A 49 9.65 -22.59 0.44
N GLN A 50 9.06 -22.17 -0.69
CA GLN A 50 7.69 -22.55 -1.06
C GLN A 50 7.57 -22.88 -2.55
N VAL A 51 6.60 -23.78 -2.86
CA VAL A 51 6.18 -24.01 -4.25
C VAL A 51 5.18 -22.92 -4.64
N CYS A 52 5.63 -21.94 -5.42
CA CYS A 52 4.88 -20.73 -5.73
C CYS A 52 4.10 -20.85 -7.05
N LYS A 53 3.04 -21.64 -7.06
CA LYS A 53 2.16 -21.82 -8.25
C LYS A 53 1.44 -20.54 -8.66
N ASN A 54 1.20 -19.63 -7.73
CA ASN A 54 0.53 -18.34 -7.95
C ASN A 54 1.45 -17.25 -8.53
N ASN A 55 2.75 -17.56 -8.72
CA ASN A 55 3.72 -16.66 -9.31
C ASN A 55 4.62 -17.39 -10.34
N PRO A 56 4.05 -17.93 -11.43
CA PRO A 56 4.79 -18.74 -12.40
C PRO A 56 5.89 -17.95 -13.13
N TYR A 57 5.74 -16.64 -13.24
CA TYR A 57 6.70 -15.76 -13.92
C TYR A 57 7.78 -15.19 -13.00
N GLY A 58 7.73 -15.50 -11.69
CA GLY A 58 8.71 -15.04 -10.72
C GLY A 58 8.72 -13.52 -10.53
N HIS A 59 7.55 -12.86 -10.60
CA HIS A 59 7.44 -11.45 -10.26
C HIS A 59 7.85 -11.21 -8.81
N GLU A 60 8.45 -10.06 -8.55
CA GLU A 60 8.88 -9.64 -7.22
C GLU A 60 8.22 -8.34 -6.83
N ILE A 61 7.93 -8.20 -5.55
CA ILE A 61 7.40 -6.96 -4.98
C ILE A 61 8.58 -6.10 -4.55
N GLU A 62 8.61 -4.87 -5.06
CA GLU A 62 9.56 -3.84 -4.64
C GLU A 62 9.12 -3.22 -3.32
N THR A 63 7.86 -2.78 -3.25
CA THR A 63 7.31 -2.09 -2.08
C THR A 63 5.79 -2.28 -2.01
N ILE A 64 5.26 -2.34 -0.79
CA ILE A 64 3.84 -2.19 -0.51
C ILE A 64 3.66 -0.88 0.24
N PHE A 65 3.00 0.11 -0.40
CA PHE A 65 2.66 1.37 0.23
C PHE A 65 1.35 1.26 0.98
N ILE A 66 1.34 1.71 2.23
CA ILE A 66 0.14 1.95 3.04
C ILE A 66 -0.21 3.42 2.85
N GLU A 67 -1.26 3.70 2.08
CA GLU A 67 -1.59 5.03 1.59
C GLU A 67 -2.85 5.57 2.26
N GLY A 68 -2.72 6.67 3.01
CA GLY A 68 -3.87 7.34 3.61
C GLY A 68 -4.53 8.31 2.64
N HIS A 69 -5.86 8.25 2.56
CA HIS A 69 -6.71 9.14 1.75
C HIS A 69 -7.85 9.73 2.56
N THR A 70 -8.28 10.94 2.21
CA THR A 70 -9.48 11.59 2.73
C THR A 70 -10.45 11.94 1.60
N ASP A 71 -11.66 12.34 1.95
CA ASP A 71 -12.49 13.15 1.07
C ASP A 71 -11.99 14.60 1.07
N ASN A 72 -12.61 15.47 0.28
CA ASN A 72 -12.26 16.88 0.19
C ASN A 72 -12.97 17.78 1.23
N VAL A 73 -13.68 17.19 2.20
CA VAL A 73 -14.25 17.95 3.30
C VAL A 73 -13.10 18.42 4.21
N PRO A 74 -12.94 19.74 4.41
CA PRO A 74 -11.80 20.27 5.17
C PRO A 74 -11.80 19.80 6.62
N MET A 75 -10.67 19.30 7.08
CA MET A 75 -10.43 19.00 8.50
C MET A 75 -9.94 20.30 9.20
N LEU A 76 -10.73 20.76 10.16
CA LEU A 76 -10.47 22.04 10.88
C LEU A 76 -9.47 21.92 12.05
N ARG A 77 -8.51 21.02 11.97
CA ARG A 77 -7.44 20.91 12.95
C ARG A 77 -6.07 21.08 12.31
N ASP A 78 -5.05 21.29 13.15
CA ASP A 78 -3.67 21.48 12.70
C ASP A 78 -3.22 20.35 11.76
N GLY A 79 -2.62 20.72 10.61
CA GLY A 79 -2.20 19.83 9.55
C GLY A 79 -3.31 19.30 8.62
N GLY A 80 -4.60 19.58 8.93
CA GLY A 80 -5.74 19.28 8.06
C GLY A 80 -5.82 17.83 7.58
N ASN A 81 -6.33 17.64 6.38
CA ASN A 81 -6.50 16.34 5.73
C ASN A 81 -5.16 15.63 5.46
N THR A 82 -4.08 16.38 5.22
CA THR A 82 -2.74 15.80 5.01
C THR A 82 -2.25 15.09 6.25
N LYS A 83 -2.30 15.76 7.39
CA LYS A 83 -1.88 15.15 8.66
C LYS A 83 -2.80 13.99 9.05
N LEU A 84 -4.11 14.13 8.87
CA LEU A 84 -5.06 13.07 9.19
C LEU A 84 -4.77 11.80 8.36
N SER A 85 -4.55 11.94 7.05
CA SER A 85 -4.25 10.80 6.17
C SER A 85 -2.91 10.15 6.52
N LEU A 86 -1.90 10.94 6.91
CA LEU A 86 -0.61 10.42 7.37
C LEU A 86 -0.74 9.63 8.67
N ASP A 87 -1.38 10.22 9.69
CA ASP A 87 -1.56 9.59 10.99
C ASP A 87 -2.34 8.27 10.87
N ARG A 88 -3.31 8.19 9.95
CA ARG A 88 -4.05 6.95 9.65
C ARG A 88 -3.18 5.89 9.00
N ALA A 89 -2.37 6.27 8.02
CA ALA A 89 -1.43 5.35 7.39
C ALA A 89 -0.43 4.78 8.41
N ILE A 90 0.07 5.61 9.32
CA ILE A 90 0.96 5.18 10.41
C ILE A 90 0.24 4.23 11.37
N SER A 91 -0.99 4.54 11.78
CA SER A 91 -1.78 3.68 12.68
C SER A 91 -2.03 2.29 12.08
N VAL A 92 -2.37 2.23 10.79
CA VAL A 92 -2.51 0.95 10.07
C VAL A 92 -1.17 0.25 9.95
N SER A 93 -0.09 0.95 9.61
CA SER A 93 1.26 0.37 9.53
C SER A 93 1.69 -0.27 10.85
N ASN A 94 1.43 0.40 11.97
CA ASN A 94 1.76 -0.13 13.29
C ASN A 94 1.01 -1.41 13.61
N ALA A 95 -0.29 -1.48 13.33
CA ALA A 95 -1.11 -2.66 13.62
C ALA A 95 -0.88 -3.80 12.62
N LEU A 96 -0.85 -3.48 11.31
CA LEU A 96 -0.74 -4.47 10.23
C LEU A 96 0.68 -5.05 10.10
N VAL A 97 1.70 -4.19 10.25
CA VAL A 97 3.09 -4.55 9.95
C VAL A 97 3.90 -4.71 11.22
N GLN A 98 4.03 -3.65 12.05
CA GLN A 98 4.93 -3.68 13.21
C GLN A 98 4.46 -4.68 14.28
N GLY A 99 3.16 -4.88 14.42
CA GLY A 99 2.54 -5.85 15.34
C GLY A 99 2.53 -7.30 14.83
N THR A 100 3.08 -7.59 13.64
CA THR A 100 2.98 -8.89 12.97
C THR A 100 4.32 -9.34 12.38
N PRO A 101 4.46 -10.60 11.93
CA PRO A 101 5.66 -11.07 11.24
C PRO A 101 5.99 -10.32 9.94
N LEU A 102 5.05 -9.57 9.35
CA LEU A 102 5.27 -8.81 8.13
C LEU A 102 6.38 -7.75 8.26
N LYS A 103 6.68 -7.28 9.47
CA LYS A 103 7.81 -6.37 9.75
C LYS A 103 9.16 -6.89 9.29
N ASN A 104 9.30 -8.21 9.17
CA ASN A 104 10.55 -8.87 8.79
C ASN A 104 10.68 -9.06 7.26
N TYR A 105 9.65 -8.70 6.49
CA TYR A 105 9.70 -8.87 5.05
C TYR A 105 10.58 -7.79 4.40
N ARG A 106 11.48 -8.23 3.53
CA ARG A 106 12.44 -7.40 2.82
C ARG A 106 12.31 -7.63 1.32
N ASN A 107 12.56 -6.58 0.53
CA ASN A 107 12.65 -6.69 -0.91
C ASN A 107 14.03 -7.26 -1.34
N ASP A 108 14.28 -7.32 -2.64
CA ASP A 108 15.54 -7.80 -3.23
C ASP A 108 16.78 -6.96 -2.89
N GLN A 109 16.56 -5.69 -2.48
CA GLN A 109 17.60 -4.76 -2.03
C GLN A 109 17.81 -4.78 -0.49
N ASP A 110 17.20 -5.75 0.20
CA ASP A 110 17.21 -5.84 1.68
C ASP A 110 16.59 -4.64 2.41
N LEU A 111 15.71 -3.90 1.72
CA LEU A 111 14.93 -2.81 2.31
C LEU A 111 13.61 -3.33 2.87
N PRO A 112 13.02 -2.67 3.90
CA PRO A 112 11.69 -3.00 4.39
C PRO A 112 10.66 -3.02 3.26
N LEU A 113 9.87 -4.11 3.18
CA LEU A 113 8.88 -4.27 2.12
C LEU A 113 7.73 -3.26 2.20
N PHE A 114 7.36 -2.86 3.42
CA PHE A 114 6.26 -1.94 3.68
C PHE A 114 6.75 -0.53 3.93
N SER A 115 6.06 0.43 3.33
CA SER A 115 6.23 1.86 3.55
C SER A 115 4.87 2.51 3.73
N TYR A 116 4.80 3.77 4.15
CA TYR A 116 3.53 4.49 4.26
C TYR A 116 3.63 5.88 3.62
N SER A 117 2.50 6.37 3.16
CA SER A 117 2.37 7.68 2.51
C SER A 117 0.99 8.29 2.74
N ALA A 118 0.87 9.58 2.47
CA ALA A 118 -0.36 10.33 2.64
C ALA A 118 -0.67 11.14 1.38
N TYR A 119 -1.92 11.12 0.97
CA TYR A 119 -2.38 11.82 -0.23
C TYR A 119 -3.51 12.81 0.04
N ALA A 120 -4.02 12.87 1.27
CA ALA A 120 -5.20 13.68 1.60
C ALA A 120 -6.34 13.42 0.60
N ASP A 121 -6.90 14.45 0.00
CA ASP A 121 -7.97 14.40 -1.00
C ASP A 121 -7.47 14.46 -2.46
N SER A 122 -6.15 14.41 -2.67
CA SER A 122 -5.55 14.59 -4.01
C SER A 122 -5.79 13.41 -4.97
N ARG A 123 -6.25 12.26 -4.47
CA ARG A 123 -6.48 11.04 -5.24
C ARG A 123 -7.88 10.45 -4.99
N PRO A 124 -8.95 11.12 -5.44
CA PRO A 124 -10.30 10.59 -5.33
C PRO A 124 -10.48 9.32 -6.17
N ILE A 125 -11.40 8.46 -5.76
CA ILE A 125 -11.78 7.27 -6.53
C ILE A 125 -12.43 7.74 -7.83
N LYS A 126 -11.97 7.18 -8.95
CA LYS A 126 -12.50 7.54 -10.28
C LYS A 126 -14.01 7.30 -10.37
N GLY A 127 -14.75 8.33 -10.79
CA GLY A 127 -16.21 8.25 -10.91
C GLY A 127 -16.97 8.43 -9.59
N VAL A 128 -16.27 8.78 -8.51
CA VAL A 128 -16.86 9.08 -7.21
C VAL A 128 -16.70 10.57 -6.91
N ALA A 129 -17.74 11.21 -6.34
CA ALA A 129 -17.65 12.61 -5.96
C ALA A 129 -16.52 12.83 -4.94
N PRO A 130 -15.73 13.92 -5.05
CA PRO A 130 -14.61 14.16 -4.11
C PRO A 130 -15.03 14.24 -2.63
N SER A 131 -16.26 14.67 -2.34
CA SER A 131 -16.84 14.75 -0.99
C SER A 131 -17.44 13.43 -0.48
N ASP A 132 -17.45 12.38 -1.31
CA ASP A 132 -18.04 11.08 -0.93
C ASP A 132 -17.15 10.38 0.09
N GLY A 133 -17.79 9.81 1.13
CA GLY A 133 -17.12 9.08 2.20
C GLY A 133 -16.28 7.90 1.75
N ARG A 134 -16.55 7.33 0.58
CA ARG A 134 -15.74 6.25 -0.01
C ARG A 134 -14.30 6.67 -0.30
N ASN A 135 -14.05 7.98 -0.47
CA ASN A 135 -12.70 8.49 -0.61
C ASN A 135 -11.87 8.41 0.68
N ARG A 136 -12.53 8.33 1.84
CA ARG A 136 -11.87 8.11 3.12
C ARG A 136 -11.50 6.65 3.26
N ARG A 137 -10.24 6.33 3.04
CA ARG A 137 -9.73 4.96 3.03
C ARG A 137 -8.24 4.91 3.31
N VAL A 138 -7.76 3.71 3.60
CA VAL A 138 -6.34 3.38 3.55
C VAL A 138 -6.14 2.29 2.50
N ASP A 139 -5.31 2.56 1.51
CA ASP A 139 -4.99 1.62 0.43
C ASP A 139 -3.65 0.92 0.71
N LEU A 140 -3.59 -0.38 0.43
CA LEU A 140 -2.34 -1.12 0.30
C LEU A 140 -2.03 -1.20 -1.19
N ARG A 141 -1.07 -0.42 -1.67
CA ARG A 141 -0.67 -0.41 -3.08
C ARG A 141 0.60 -1.22 -3.29
N ILE A 142 0.48 -2.30 -4.05
CA ILE A 142 1.57 -3.21 -4.36
C ILE A 142 2.30 -2.70 -5.60
N VAL A 143 3.62 -2.51 -5.47
CA VAL A 143 4.51 -2.13 -6.58
C VAL A 143 5.45 -3.29 -6.84
N LEU A 144 5.47 -3.75 -8.10
CA LEU A 144 6.36 -4.82 -8.53
C LEU A 144 7.73 -4.25 -8.95
N THR A 145 8.77 -5.01 -8.67
CA THR A 145 10.13 -4.72 -9.14
C THR A 145 10.14 -4.71 -10.67
N TYR A 146 10.68 -3.65 -11.23
CA TYR A 146 10.88 -3.52 -12.66
C TYR A 146 12.06 -4.39 -13.08
N ARG A 147 11.88 -5.26 -14.10
CA ARG A 147 12.96 -6.13 -14.56
C ARG A 147 13.91 -5.35 -15.48
N PRO A 148 15.25 -5.50 -15.29
CA PRO A 148 16.23 -4.78 -16.10
C PRO A 148 16.07 -4.96 -17.63
N HIS A 149 15.48 -6.08 -18.06
CA HIS A 149 15.23 -6.35 -19.48
C HIS A 149 14.20 -5.39 -20.09
N ASP A 150 13.18 -5.03 -19.29
CA ASP A 150 12.15 -4.10 -19.74
C ASP A 150 12.67 -2.64 -19.67
N GLU A 151 13.60 -2.35 -18.77
CA GLU A 151 14.22 -1.03 -18.62
C GLU A 151 15.13 -0.70 -19.80
N ALA A 152 15.95 -1.66 -20.25
CA ALA A 152 16.83 -1.49 -21.40
C ALA A 152 16.03 -1.20 -22.68
N ASP A 153 14.92 -1.91 -22.92
CA ASP A 153 14.04 -1.66 -24.08
C ASP A 153 13.31 -0.31 -23.96
N LEU A 154 12.87 0.07 -22.76
CA LEU A 154 12.22 1.37 -22.53
C LEU A 154 13.20 2.53 -22.76
N LEU A 155 14.41 2.46 -22.20
CA LEU A 155 15.44 3.50 -22.36
C LEU A 155 15.88 3.61 -23.81
N GLU A 156 16.02 2.49 -24.53
CA GLU A 156 16.33 2.49 -25.96
C GLU A 156 15.23 3.16 -26.78
N ARG A 157 13.96 2.88 -26.50
CA ARG A 157 12.82 3.52 -27.15
C ARG A 157 12.78 5.02 -26.86
N MET A 158 12.99 5.43 -25.60
CA MET A 158 13.07 6.85 -25.23
C MET A 158 14.24 7.54 -25.95
N GLY A 159 15.43 6.92 -26.00
CA GLY A 159 16.58 7.44 -26.72
C GLY A 159 16.32 7.65 -28.20
N LYS A 160 15.63 6.75 -28.87
CA LYS A 160 15.21 6.87 -30.28
C LYS A 160 14.22 8.02 -30.53
N HIS A 161 13.41 8.39 -29.54
CA HIS A 161 12.48 9.54 -29.62
C HIS A 161 13.16 10.88 -29.33
N LEU A 162 14.19 10.90 -28.49
CA LEU A 162 14.92 12.12 -28.10
C LEU A 162 16.01 12.51 -29.10
N SER A 163 16.43 11.60 -30.00
CA SER A 163 17.45 11.83 -31.01
C SER A 163 16.91 12.22 -32.39
N ARG A 164 15.62 12.57 -32.48
CA ARG A 164 14.95 13.17 -33.63
C ARG A 164 14.63 14.64 -33.35
#